data_edde2ecaf441463fdbc5135475080b74
#
_entry.id   edde2ecaf441463fdbc5135475080b74
#
_cell.length_a   1.000
_cell.length_b   1.000
_cell.length_c   1.000
_cell.angle_alpha   90.00
_cell.angle_beta   90.00
_cell.angle_gamma   90.00
#
_symmetry.space_group_name_H-M   'P 1'
#
loop_
_entity.id
_entity.type
_entity.pdbx_description
1 polymer ?
#
loop_
_entity_poly.entity_id
_entity_poly.type
_entity_poly.pdbx_seq_one_letter_code
_entity_poly.pdbx_strand_id
1 'polypeptide(L)'
;MASAIEKGITYVSADIQELPIEDSEFVRYYTTELTEGKEDILAIQSEIQTLVQGYEALFVELEQKGQSEMLEERRHMVADSIREYTNVTDTVCTVLDTYIDMASMIQKMETSGGNPAYLLHRKQELLEQNVALNTIFDRVDYYISTVVDMLAKETDLAKAVLAGATTISEEETVQTLFLHQTALSSCVDINKMLVERLQLMVPRLEGLREDVMKVQVHSVANDVEERRKRLQELRQQAKVEDVTDYADLEGQYRHAYDDEGNHIGTHEGGDGGNRKSLAAILVVTAIVIAIFAAYVYMK
;
A
#
# COMPACT_ATOMS: atom_id res chain seq x y z
N MET A 1 -7.57 -5.18 -26.18
CA MET A 1 -7.00 -5.45 -24.83
C MET A 1 -8.18 -5.83 -23.95
N ALA A 2 -8.05 -6.85 -23.10
CA ALA A 2 -9.07 -7.16 -22.10
C ALA A 2 -9.19 -5.94 -21.16
N SER A 3 -10.40 -5.69 -20.63
CA SER A 3 -10.60 -4.62 -19.65
C SER A 3 -9.87 -4.96 -18.34
N ALA A 4 -9.57 -3.95 -17.52
CA ALA A 4 -8.94 -4.19 -16.21
C ALA A 4 -9.86 -5.04 -15.32
N ILE A 5 -11.18 -4.79 -15.40
CA ILE A 5 -12.20 -5.56 -14.69
C ILE A 5 -12.21 -7.04 -15.14
N GLU A 6 -12.08 -7.30 -16.44
CA GLU A 6 -12.03 -8.68 -16.96
C GLU A 6 -10.74 -9.42 -16.59
N LYS A 7 -9.63 -8.68 -16.44
CA LYS A 7 -8.34 -9.23 -15.99
C LYS A 7 -8.38 -9.65 -14.52
N GLY A 8 -9.10 -8.90 -13.70
CA GLY A 8 -9.11 -9.08 -12.25
C GLY A 8 -7.79 -8.61 -11.56
N ILE A 9 -7.65 -8.94 -10.29
CA ILE A 9 -6.49 -8.57 -9.47
C ILE A 9 -5.42 -9.67 -9.58
N THR A 10 -4.16 -9.29 -9.79
CA THR A 10 -3.02 -10.21 -9.71
C THR A 10 -2.79 -10.60 -8.25
N TYR A 11 -2.87 -11.90 -7.97
CA TYR A 11 -2.57 -12.48 -6.67
C TYR A 11 -1.07 -12.70 -6.51
N VAL A 12 -0.60 -12.70 -5.26
CA VAL A 12 0.75 -13.18 -4.97
C VAL A 12 0.80 -14.65 -5.35
N SER A 13 1.60 -14.97 -6.37
CA SER A 13 1.56 -16.31 -7.00
C SER A 13 2.03 -17.41 -6.06
N ALA A 14 1.55 -18.63 -6.29
CA ALA A 14 2.05 -19.80 -5.59
C ALA A 14 3.54 -20.04 -5.87
N ASP A 15 4.05 -19.57 -7.00
CA ASP A 15 5.45 -19.70 -7.41
C ASP A 15 6.41 -19.00 -6.45
N ILE A 16 5.99 -17.89 -5.82
CA ILE A 16 6.79 -17.25 -4.75
C ILE A 16 6.96 -18.18 -3.54
N GLN A 17 5.98 -19.03 -3.25
CA GLN A 17 6.08 -19.98 -2.15
C GLN A 17 7.12 -21.07 -2.42
N GLU A 18 7.44 -21.33 -3.68
CA GLU A 18 8.45 -22.30 -4.13
C GLU A 18 9.85 -21.68 -4.27
N LEU A 19 9.96 -20.35 -4.27
CA LEU A 19 11.25 -19.68 -4.32
C LEU A 19 12.04 -19.95 -3.03
N PRO A 20 13.36 -20.22 -3.12
CA PRO A 20 14.20 -20.29 -1.95
C PRO A 20 14.16 -18.96 -1.19
N ILE A 21 13.64 -18.98 0.02
CA ILE A 21 13.54 -17.77 0.88
C ILE A 21 14.92 -17.15 1.15
N GLU A 22 15.98 -17.98 1.08
CA GLU A 22 17.37 -17.56 1.19
C GLU A 22 17.82 -16.70 0.01
N ASP A 23 17.13 -16.79 -1.15
CA ASP A 23 17.50 -16.02 -2.32
C ASP A 23 17.31 -14.52 -2.07
N SER A 24 18.29 -13.71 -2.44
CA SER A 24 18.24 -12.25 -2.38
C SER A 24 17.16 -11.67 -3.30
N GLU A 25 16.78 -12.40 -4.34
CA GLU A 25 15.73 -12.03 -5.29
C GLU A 25 14.32 -12.19 -4.73
N PHE A 26 14.11 -13.02 -3.68
CA PHE A 26 12.79 -13.27 -3.08
C PHE A 26 12.03 -11.98 -2.76
N VAL A 27 12.69 -11.05 -2.06
CA VAL A 27 12.05 -9.78 -1.66
C VAL A 27 11.68 -8.93 -2.89
N ARG A 28 12.52 -8.95 -3.92
CA ARG A 28 12.27 -8.23 -5.17
C ARG A 28 11.04 -8.78 -5.89
N TYR A 29 10.95 -10.10 -6.07
CA TYR A 29 9.78 -10.74 -6.69
C TYR A 29 8.51 -10.46 -5.91
N TYR A 30 8.56 -10.62 -4.59
CA TYR A 30 7.44 -10.33 -3.71
C TYR A 30 6.94 -8.89 -3.85
N THR A 31 7.85 -7.92 -3.84
CA THR A 31 7.51 -6.50 -4.02
C THR A 31 6.91 -6.23 -5.39
N THR A 32 7.44 -6.87 -6.45
CA THR A 32 6.92 -6.71 -7.81
C THR A 32 5.48 -7.16 -7.90
N GLU A 33 5.14 -8.36 -7.42
CA GLU A 33 3.77 -8.88 -7.48
C GLU A 33 2.78 -8.04 -6.67
N LEU A 34 3.18 -7.56 -5.48
CA LEU A 34 2.33 -6.65 -4.70
C LEU A 34 2.10 -5.31 -5.43
N THR A 35 3.11 -4.82 -6.12
CA THR A 35 2.99 -3.58 -6.91
C THR A 35 2.06 -3.79 -8.10
N GLU A 36 2.18 -4.90 -8.81
CA GLU A 36 1.28 -5.27 -9.91
C GLU A 36 -0.16 -5.41 -9.43
N GLY A 37 -0.39 -6.10 -8.29
CA GLY A 37 -1.73 -6.21 -7.70
C GLY A 37 -2.32 -4.84 -7.32
N LYS A 38 -1.51 -3.92 -6.82
CA LYS A 38 -1.94 -2.55 -6.55
C LYS A 38 -2.28 -1.78 -7.83
N GLU A 39 -1.47 -1.92 -8.87
CA GLU A 39 -1.71 -1.30 -10.18
C GLU A 39 -3.01 -1.83 -10.82
N ASP A 40 -3.28 -3.12 -10.71
CA ASP A 40 -4.53 -3.72 -11.16
C ASP A 40 -5.74 -3.11 -10.43
N ILE A 41 -5.70 -2.98 -9.10
CA ILE A 41 -6.77 -2.35 -8.31
C ILE A 41 -7.02 -0.91 -8.76
N LEU A 42 -5.96 -0.12 -8.96
CA LEU A 42 -6.07 1.26 -9.43
C LEU A 42 -6.62 1.36 -10.86
N ALA A 43 -6.24 0.43 -11.73
CA ALA A 43 -6.76 0.35 -13.10
C ALA A 43 -8.25 0.02 -13.10
N ILE A 44 -8.69 -0.95 -12.29
CA ILE A 44 -10.10 -1.31 -12.09
C ILE A 44 -10.89 -0.11 -11.53
N GLN A 45 -10.34 0.59 -10.53
CA GLN A 45 -10.96 1.79 -9.96
C GLN A 45 -11.20 2.86 -11.03
N SER A 46 -10.22 3.09 -11.90
CA SER A 46 -10.34 4.04 -13.02
C SER A 46 -11.42 3.62 -14.02
N GLU A 47 -11.54 2.32 -14.32
CA GLU A 47 -12.55 1.80 -15.22
C GLU A 47 -13.95 1.91 -14.62
N ILE A 48 -14.13 1.59 -13.33
CA ILE A 48 -15.41 1.78 -12.62
C ILE A 48 -15.80 3.27 -12.59
N GLN A 49 -14.86 4.19 -12.37
CA GLN A 49 -15.15 5.61 -12.46
C GLN A 49 -15.65 6.03 -13.84
N THR A 50 -15.14 5.42 -14.90
CA THR A 50 -15.64 5.64 -16.27
C THR A 50 -17.07 5.14 -16.45
N LEU A 51 -17.41 3.97 -15.86
CA LEU A 51 -18.80 3.46 -15.87
C LEU A 51 -19.74 4.38 -15.08
N VAL A 52 -19.30 4.89 -13.94
CA VAL A 52 -20.07 5.87 -13.15
C VAL A 52 -20.32 7.15 -13.92
N GLN A 53 -19.32 7.69 -14.62
CA GLN A 53 -19.49 8.86 -15.47
C GLN A 53 -20.52 8.61 -16.59
N GLY A 54 -20.50 7.42 -17.19
CA GLY A 54 -21.49 7.00 -18.17
C GLY A 54 -22.92 6.96 -17.60
N TYR A 55 -23.07 6.41 -16.39
CA TYR A 55 -24.33 6.39 -15.66
C TYR A 55 -24.83 7.81 -15.32
N GLU A 56 -23.98 8.67 -14.77
CA GLU A 56 -24.33 10.05 -14.46
C GLU A 56 -24.73 10.87 -15.71
N ALA A 57 -24.11 10.61 -16.86
CA ALA A 57 -24.49 11.24 -18.12
C ALA A 57 -25.94 10.89 -18.54
N LEU A 58 -26.40 9.67 -18.26
CA LEU A 58 -27.82 9.29 -18.49
C LEU A 58 -28.76 10.08 -17.58
N PHE A 59 -28.37 10.38 -16.35
CA PHE A 59 -29.17 11.19 -15.44
C PHE A 59 -29.33 12.63 -15.92
N VAL A 60 -28.29 13.22 -16.51
CA VAL A 60 -28.39 14.55 -17.15
C VAL A 60 -29.45 14.55 -18.28
N GLU A 61 -29.50 13.47 -19.07
CA GLU A 61 -30.55 13.33 -20.11
C GLU A 61 -31.95 13.12 -19.51
N LEU A 62 -32.07 12.34 -18.44
CA LEU A 62 -33.32 12.13 -17.71
C LEU A 62 -33.88 13.44 -17.13
N GLU A 63 -33.03 14.25 -16.52
CA GLU A 63 -33.38 15.56 -15.98
C GLU A 63 -33.89 16.49 -17.10
N GLN A 64 -33.17 16.54 -18.24
CA GLN A 64 -33.58 17.34 -19.39
C GLN A 64 -34.96 16.94 -19.94
N LYS A 65 -35.33 15.65 -19.84
CA LYS A 65 -36.63 15.13 -20.26
C LYS A 65 -37.71 15.17 -19.16
N GLY A 66 -37.35 15.59 -17.93
CA GLY A 66 -38.24 15.57 -16.77
C GLY A 66 -38.60 14.16 -16.29
N GLN A 67 -37.72 13.22 -16.47
CA GLN A 67 -37.95 11.79 -16.16
C GLN A 67 -37.04 11.26 -15.00
N SER A 68 -36.24 12.13 -14.35
CA SER A 68 -35.29 11.75 -13.34
C SER A 68 -35.93 11.30 -12.01
N GLU A 69 -37.11 11.85 -11.67
CA GLU A 69 -37.77 11.63 -10.35
C GLU A 69 -37.92 10.15 -9.98
N MET A 70 -38.20 9.29 -10.99
CA MET A 70 -38.40 7.86 -10.79
C MET A 70 -37.14 7.12 -10.31
N LEU A 71 -35.94 7.66 -10.61
CA LEU A 71 -34.65 7.03 -10.34
C LEU A 71 -33.77 7.81 -9.35
N GLU A 72 -34.24 8.92 -8.80
CA GLU A 72 -33.44 9.82 -7.94
C GLU A 72 -32.94 9.10 -6.67
N GLU A 73 -33.80 8.34 -6.00
CA GLU A 73 -33.40 7.56 -4.83
C GLU A 73 -32.34 6.51 -5.18
N ARG A 74 -32.46 5.88 -6.34
CA ARG A 74 -31.50 4.90 -6.85
C ARG A 74 -30.16 5.53 -7.17
N ARG A 75 -30.16 6.72 -7.73
CA ARG A 75 -28.94 7.49 -7.97
C ARG A 75 -28.16 7.74 -6.67
N HIS A 76 -28.87 8.11 -5.60
CA HIS A 76 -28.24 8.28 -4.30
C HIS A 76 -27.65 6.97 -3.78
N MET A 77 -28.36 5.84 -3.92
CA MET A 77 -27.86 4.52 -3.53
C MET A 77 -26.59 4.13 -4.31
N VAL A 78 -26.55 4.40 -5.63
CA VAL A 78 -25.35 4.18 -6.44
C VAL A 78 -24.19 5.04 -5.94
N ALA A 79 -24.42 6.35 -5.71
CA ALA A 79 -23.39 7.25 -5.21
C ALA A 79 -22.81 6.80 -3.87
N ASP A 80 -23.66 6.35 -2.94
CA ASP A 80 -23.22 5.80 -1.64
C ASP A 80 -22.41 4.52 -1.82
N SER A 81 -22.85 3.59 -2.66
CA SER A 81 -22.12 2.35 -2.94
C SER A 81 -20.75 2.61 -3.58
N ILE A 82 -20.67 3.56 -4.50
CA ILE A 82 -19.40 3.95 -5.15
C ILE A 82 -18.45 4.63 -4.16
N ARG A 83 -18.98 5.48 -3.26
CA ARG A 83 -18.16 6.08 -2.21
C ARG A 83 -17.52 5.00 -1.32
N GLU A 84 -18.30 4.03 -0.88
CA GLU A 84 -17.80 2.93 -0.05
C GLU A 84 -16.82 2.04 -0.82
N TYR A 85 -17.05 1.80 -2.12
CA TYR A 85 -16.10 1.14 -2.99
C TYR A 85 -14.75 1.86 -3.02
N THR A 86 -14.76 3.18 -3.21
CA THR A 86 -13.53 3.98 -3.22
C THR A 86 -12.79 3.87 -1.88
N ASN A 87 -13.51 3.95 -0.76
CA ASN A 87 -12.91 3.80 0.56
C ASN A 87 -12.26 2.41 0.75
N VAL A 88 -12.89 1.34 0.27
CA VAL A 88 -12.32 -0.03 0.34
C VAL A 88 -11.05 -0.11 -0.49
N THR A 89 -11.06 0.36 -1.74
CA THR A 89 -9.89 0.29 -2.62
C THR A 89 -8.72 1.12 -2.10
N ASP A 90 -8.96 2.30 -1.56
CA ASP A 90 -7.92 3.13 -0.95
C ASP A 90 -7.30 2.44 0.28
N THR A 91 -8.13 1.76 1.08
CA THR A 91 -7.65 1.01 2.25
C THR A 91 -6.84 -0.22 1.83
N VAL A 92 -7.27 -0.95 0.79
CA VAL A 92 -6.49 -2.06 0.20
C VAL A 92 -5.13 -1.57 -0.27
N CYS A 93 -5.07 -0.45 -1.01
CA CYS A 93 -3.81 0.14 -1.44
C CYS A 93 -2.90 0.48 -0.25
N THR A 94 -3.46 0.97 0.86
CA THR A 94 -2.70 1.24 2.10
C THR A 94 -2.14 -0.04 2.71
N VAL A 95 -2.91 -1.14 2.70
CA VAL A 95 -2.43 -2.45 3.15
C VAL A 95 -1.27 -2.91 2.28
N LEU A 96 -1.40 -2.84 0.95
CA LEU A 96 -0.34 -3.22 0.01
C LEU A 96 0.92 -2.39 0.20
N ASP A 97 0.80 -1.07 0.34
CA ASP A 97 1.93 -0.19 0.62
C ASP A 97 2.66 -0.57 1.91
N THR A 98 1.91 -0.98 2.94
CA THR A 98 2.51 -1.45 4.20
C THR A 98 3.32 -2.73 4.00
N TYR A 99 2.84 -3.69 3.18
CA TYR A 99 3.59 -4.90 2.84
C TYR A 99 4.83 -4.60 1.99
N ILE A 100 4.71 -3.73 0.99
CA ILE A 100 5.82 -3.27 0.15
C ILE A 100 6.90 -2.59 1.02
N ASP A 101 6.48 -1.75 1.96
CA ASP A 101 7.38 -1.10 2.91
C ASP A 101 8.11 -2.12 3.79
N MET A 102 7.40 -3.13 4.31
CA MET A 102 8.01 -4.21 5.11
C MET A 102 9.07 -4.97 4.30
N ALA A 103 8.75 -5.35 3.07
CA ALA A 103 9.68 -6.01 2.17
C ALA A 103 10.90 -5.13 1.89
N SER A 104 10.70 -3.84 1.64
CA SER A 104 11.77 -2.85 1.44
C SER A 104 12.69 -2.71 2.67
N MET A 105 12.14 -2.78 3.90
CA MET A 105 12.96 -2.76 5.11
C MET A 105 13.82 -4.03 5.24
N ILE A 106 13.27 -5.20 4.91
CA ILE A 106 14.03 -6.47 4.91
C ILE A 106 15.17 -6.39 3.88
N GLN A 107 14.93 -5.87 2.69
CA GLN A 107 15.95 -5.68 1.66
C GLN A 107 17.06 -4.70 2.12
N LYS A 108 16.68 -3.62 2.80
CA LYS A 108 17.67 -2.68 3.37
C LYS A 108 18.53 -3.34 4.45
N MET A 109 17.96 -4.17 5.30
CA MET A 109 18.75 -4.93 6.29
C MET A 109 19.71 -5.91 5.61
N GLU A 110 19.25 -6.61 4.56
CA GLU A 110 20.07 -7.54 3.80
C GLU A 110 21.28 -6.84 3.17
N THR A 111 21.06 -5.71 2.51
CA THR A 111 22.13 -4.90 1.89
C THR A 111 23.06 -4.25 2.91
N SER A 112 22.61 -4.02 4.14
CA SER A 112 23.40 -3.45 5.24
C SER A 112 24.16 -4.50 6.07
N GLY A 113 24.15 -5.77 5.66
CA GLY A 113 24.84 -6.86 6.36
C GLY A 113 24.13 -7.37 7.62
N GLY A 114 22.80 -7.33 7.61
CA GLY A 114 21.97 -7.87 8.67
C GLY A 114 22.22 -9.37 8.91
N ASN A 115 21.91 -9.85 10.12
CA ASN A 115 22.07 -11.26 10.49
C ASN A 115 21.24 -12.18 9.57
N PRO A 116 21.85 -13.15 8.85
CA PRO A 116 21.14 -13.99 7.90
C PRO A 116 19.98 -14.80 8.51
N ALA A 117 20.15 -15.33 9.72
CA ALA A 117 19.11 -16.11 10.40
C ALA A 117 17.89 -15.22 10.78
N TYR A 118 18.15 -13.97 11.14
CA TYR A 118 17.10 -13.00 11.42
C TYR A 118 16.35 -12.58 10.13
N LEU A 119 17.09 -12.35 9.05
CA LEU A 119 16.52 -12.02 7.73
C LEU A 119 15.65 -13.16 7.20
N LEU A 120 16.13 -14.41 7.31
CA LEU A 120 15.36 -15.59 6.93
C LEU A 120 14.02 -15.66 7.69
N HIS A 121 14.05 -15.45 9.00
CA HIS A 121 12.83 -15.43 9.81
C HIS A 121 11.86 -14.32 9.36
N ARG A 122 12.36 -13.13 9.06
CA ARG A 122 11.52 -12.02 8.58
C ARG A 122 10.93 -12.26 7.18
N LYS A 123 11.69 -12.87 6.27
CA LYS A 123 11.20 -13.32 4.97
C LYS A 123 10.10 -14.37 5.11
N GLN A 124 10.28 -15.31 6.03
CA GLN A 124 9.27 -16.32 6.33
C GLN A 124 7.99 -15.71 6.91
N GLU A 125 8.09 -14.73 7.79
CA GLU A 125 6.92 -13.98 8.28
C GLU A 125 6.16 -13.28 7.15
N LEU A 126 6.84 -12.70 6.16
CA LEU A 126 6.17 -12.13 4.97
C LEU A 126 5.39 -13.20 4.21
N LEU A 127 6.01 -14.36 3.98
CA LEU A 127 5.40 -15.47 3.24
C LEU A 127 4.15 -16.01 3.96
N GLU A 128 4.21 -16.18 5.27
CA GLU A 128 3.08 -16.62 6.08
C GLU A 128 1.87 -15.66 6.01
N GLN A 129 2.12 -14.39 5.70
CA GLN A 129 1.07 -13.39 5.56
C GLN A 129 0.32 -13.48 4.22
N ASN A 130 0.88 -14.14 3.20
CA ASN A 130 0.29 -14.21 1.86
C ASN A 130 -1.10 -14.85 1.84
N VAL A 131 -1.32 -15.90 2.63
CA VAL A 131 -2.62 -16.58 2.68
C VAL A 131 -3.73 -15.61 3.09
N ALA A 132 -3.46 -14.77 4.09
CA ALA A 132 -4.42 -13.76 4.52
C ALA A 132 -4.57 -12.63 3.50
N LEU A 133 -3.50 -12.24 2.81
CA LEU A 133 -3.55 -11.23 1.75
C LEU A 133 -4.38 -11.72 0.56
N ASN A 134 -4.14 -12.95 0.10
CA ASN A 134 -4.92 -13.54 -0.99
C ASN A 134 -6.41 -13.69 -0.60
N THR A 135 -6.72 -14.01 0.66
CA THR A 135 -8.10 -14.00 1.16
C THR A 135 -8.74 -12.62 1.08
N ILE A 136 -7.98 -11.55 1.33
CA ILE A 136 -8.45 -10.18 1.14
C ILE A 136 -8.72 -9.91 -0.33
N PHE A 137 -7.80 -10.28 -1.22
CA PHE A 137 -7.97 -10.11 -2.67
C PHE A 137 -9.20 -10.83 -3.21
N ASP A 138 -9.45 -12.09 -2.81
CA ASP A 138 -10.67 -12.82 -3.17
C ASP A 138 -11.94 -12.04 -2.79
N ARG A 139 -11.94 -11.43 -1.60
CA ARG A 139 -13.08 -10.63 -1.13
C ARG A 139 -13.23 -9.33 -1.89
N VAL A 140 -12.11 -8.67 -2.20
CA VAL A 140 -12.10 -7.42 -2.98
C VAL A 140 -12.57 -7.68 -4.40
N ASP A 141 -12.11 -8.76 -5.04
CA ASP A 141 -12.50 -9.15 -6.39
C ASP A 141 -14.01 -9.46 -6.48
N TYR A 142 -14.54 -10.21 -5.51
CA TYR A 142 -15.98 -10.44 -5.38
C TYR A 142 -16.75 -9.11 -5.22
N TYR A 143 -16.24 -8.18 -4.42
CA TYR A 143 -16.86 -6.88 -4.21
C TYR A 143 -16.85 -6.02 -5.47
N ILE A 144 -15.74 -6.01 -6.21
CA ILE A 144 -15.63 -5.35 -7.51
C ILE A 144 -16.69 -5.88 -8.47
N SER A 145 -16.81 -7.20 -8.61
CA SER A 145 -17.82 -7.84 -9.46
C SER A 145 -19.24 -7.41 -9.08
N THR A 146 -19.54 -7.37 -7.78
CA THR A 146 -20.86 -6.94 -7.28
C THR A 146 -21.16 -5.47 -7.62
N VAL A 147 -20.17 -4.58 -7.49
CA VAL A 147 -20.32 -3.14 -7.83
C VAL A 147 -20.52 -2.96 -9.33
N VAL A 148 -19.80 -3.71 -10.16
CA VAL A 148 -19.95 -3.68 -11.63
C VAL A 148 -21.33 -4.16 -12.04
N ASP A 149 -21.81 -5.27 -11.49
CA ASP A 149 -23.17 -5.79 -11.75
C ASP A 149 -24.26 -4.79 -11.34
N MET A 150 -24.09 -4.15 -10.20
CA MET A 150 -24.98 -3.09 -9.73
C MET A 150 -25.03 -1.93 -10.72
N LEU A 151 -23.87 -1.39 -11.13
CA LEU A 151 -23.78 -0.31 -12.10
C LEU A 151 -24.38 -0.67 -13.46
N ALA A 152 -24.16 -1.90 -13.93
CA ALA A 152 -24.75 -2.37 -15.18
C ALA A 152 -26.28 -2.37 -15.10
N LYS A 153 -26.85 -2.90 -14.05
CA LYS A 153 -28.30 -2.95 -13.82
C LYS A 153 -28.92 -1.58 -13.72
N GLU A 154 -28.33 -0.68 -12.94
CA GLU A 154 -28.82 0.70 -12.79
C GLU A 154 -28.70 1.49 -14.09
N THR A 155 -27.64 1.27 -14.87
CA THR A 155 -27.45 1.85 -16.21
C THR A 155 -28.54 1.35 -17.17
N ASP A 156 -28.90 0.07 -17.16
CA ASP A 156 -29.93 -0.49 -18.01
C ASP A 156 -31.33 0.04 -17.64
N LEU A 157 -31.61 0.20 -16.35
CA LEU A 157 -32.84 0.84 -15.89
C LEU A 157 -32.94 2.32 -16.32
N ALA A 158 -31.86 3.06 -16.22
CA ALA A 158 -31.83 4.45 -16.69
C ALA A 158 -32.09 4.55 -18.19
N LYS A 159 -31.48 3.67 -18.99
CA LYS A 159 -31.76 3.57 -20.44
C LYS A 159 -33.20 3.19 -20.74
N ALA A 160 -33.79 2.25 -19.99
CA ALA A 160 -35.19 1.85 -20.17
C ALA A 160 -36.14 3.03 -19.91
N VAL A 161 -35.93 3.83 -18.87
CA VAL A 161 -36.73 5.02 -18.58
C VAL A 161 -36.56 6.07 -19.69
N LEU A 162 -35.33 6.31 -20.17
CA LEU A 162 -35.07 7.17 -21.34
C LEU A 162 -35.78 6.72 -22.61
N ALA A 163 -35.96 5.39 -22.79
CA ALA A 163 -36.67 4.79 -23.89
C ALA A 163 -38.22 4.84 -23.73
N GLY A 164 -38.72 5.36 -22.61
CA GLY A 164 -40.15 5.56 -22.35
C GLY A 164 -40.78 4.55 -21.40
N ALA A 165 -40.00 3.77 -20.64
CA ALA A 165 -40.54 2.96 -19.55
C ALA A 165 -41.14 3.89 -18.47
N THR A 166 -42.41 3.65 -18.14
CA THR A 166 -43.17 4.43 -17.13
C THR A 166 -43.19 3.71 -15.76
N THR A 167 -42.77 2.47 -15.71
CA THR A 167 -42.71 1.65 -14.49
C THR A 167 -41.50 0.74 -14.54
N ILE A 168 -40.87 0.55 -13.39
CA ILE A 168 -39.84 -0.46 -13.17
C ILE A 168 -40.53 -1.70 -12.60
N SER A 169 -40.21 -2.89 -13.10
CA SER A 169 -40.84 -4.10 -12.59
C SER A 169 -40.45 -4.36 -11.12
N GLU A 170 -41.33 -5.03 -10.36
CA GLU A 170 -41.03 -5.39 -8.98
C GLU A 170 -39.78 -6.30 -8.91
N GLU A 171 -39.63 -7.22 -9.87
CA GLU A 171 -38.50 -8.11 -9.96
C GLU A 171 -37.16 -7.34 -10.14
N GLU A 172 -37.12 -6.38 -11.08
CA GLU A 172 -35.92 -5.54 -11.29
C GLU A 172 -35.61 -4.69 -10.07
N THR A 173 -36.63 -4.19 -9.39
CA THR A 173 -36.47 -3.42 -8.13
C THR A 173 -35.85 -4.30 -7.06
N VAL A 174 -36.35 -5.52 -6.86
CA VAL A 174 -35.80 -6.47 -5.84
C VAL A 174 -34.38 -6.87 -6.19
N GLN A 175 -34.09 -7.16 -7.45
CA GLN A 175 -32.74 -7.54 -7.88
C GLN A 175 -31.71 -6.42 -7.64
N THR A 176 -32.01 -5.19 -7.99
CA THR A 176 -31.09 -4.08 -7.80
C THR A 176 -30.91 -3.71 -6.32
N LEU A 177 -31.98 -3.73 -5.52
CA LEU A 177 -31.89 -3.53 -4.07
C LEU A 177 -31.01 -4.60 -3.42
N PHE A 178 -31.15 -5.85 -3.86
CA PHE A 178 -30.30 -6.95 -3.40
C PHE A 178 -28.81 -6.71 -3.72
N LEU A 179 -28.49 -6.24 -4.94
CA LEU A 179 -27.11 -5.90 -5.32
C LEU A 179 -26.55 -4.76 -4.47
N HIS A 180 -27.31 -3.69 -4.25
CA HIS A 180 -26.89 -2.60 -3.36
C HIS A 180 -26.64 -3.10 -1.93
N GLN A 181 -27.54 -3.88 -1.37
CA GLN A 181 -27.39 -4.44 -0.03
C GLN A 181 -26.18 -5.38 0.07
N THR A 182 -25.95 -6.19 -0.96
CA THR A 182 -24.80 -7.09 -1.04
C THR A 182 -23.48 -6.31 -1.13
N ALA A 183 -23.43 -5.29 -1.96
CA ALA A 183 -22.26 -4.41 -2.08
C ALA A 183 -21.93 -3.74 -0.74
N LEU A 184 -22.91 -3.14 -0.07
CA LEU A 184 -22.70 -2.47 1.22
C LEU A 184 -22.29 -3.47 2.32
N SER A 185 -22.91 -4.66 2.38
CA SER A 185 -22.53 -5.69 3.35
C SER A 185 -21.12 -6.18 3.13
N SER A 186 -20.74 -6.44 1.87
CA SER A 186 -19.37 -6.86 1.50
C SER A 186 -18.35 -5.78 1.85
N CYS A 187 -18.67 -4.51 1.64
CA CYS A 187 -17.85 -3.38 2.03
C CYS A 187 -17.52 -3.39 3.53
N VAL A 188 -18.54 -3.56 4.38
CA VAL A 188 -18.36 -3.61 5.84
C VAL A 188 -17.43 -4.76 6.24
N ASP A 189 -17.64 -5.94 5.69
CA ASP A 189 -16.83 -7.12 5.98
C ASP A 189 -15.37 -6.95 5.55
N ILE A 190 -15.15 -6.42 4.34
CA ILE A 190 -13.81 -6.16 3.82
C ILE A 190 -13.12 -5.09 4.64
N ASN A 191 -13.77 -3.97 4.93
CA ASN A 191 -13.19 -2.90 5.74
C ASN A 191 -12.77 -3.41 7.12
N LYS A 192 -13.57 -4.28 7.74
CA LYS A 192 -13.20 -4.90 9.00
C LYS A 192 -11.93 -5.74 8.87
N MET A 193 -11.83 -6.60 7.86
CA MET A 193 -10.63 -7.41 7.60
C MET A 193 -9.40 -6.54 7.35
N LEU A 194 -9.54 -5.47 6.57
CA LEU A 194 -8.45 -4.55 6.24
C LEU A 194 -7.94 -3.80 7.48
N VAL A 195 -8.86 -3.30 8.32
CA VAL A 195 -8.51 -2.59 9.55
C VAL A 195 -7.81 -3.53 10.53
N GLU A 196 -8.33 -4.74 10.74
CA GLU A 196 -7.69 -5.77 11.57
C GLU A 196 -6.27 -6.07 11.04
N ARG A 197 -6.11 -6.12 9.74
CA ARG A 197 -4.81 -6.36 9.10
C ARG A 197 -3.82 -5.23 9.34
N LEU A 198 -4.23 -3.99 9.12
CA LEU A 198 -3.38 -2.82 9.38
C LEU A 198 -2.96 -2.74 10.85
N GLN A 199 -3.87 -3.02 11.78
CA GLN A 199 -3.56 -3.05 13.22
C GLN A 199 -2.47 -4.06 13.58
N LEU A 200 -2.39 -5.18 12.86
CA LEU A 200 -1.35 -6.18 13.07
C LEU A 200 -0.02 -5.81 12.40
N MET A 201 -0.07 -5.13 11.27
CA MET A 201 1.11 -4.90 10.43
C MET A 201 1.87 -3.61 10.75
N VAL A 202 1.16 -2.55 11.11
CA VAL A 202 1.80 -1.26 11.42
C VAL A 202 2.85 -1.39 12.53
N PRO A 203 2.58 -2.04 13.69
CA PRO A 203 3.61 -2.23 14.72
C PRO A 203 4.79 -3.08 14.24
N ARG A 204 4.55 -4.05 13.33
CA ARG A 204 5.63 -4.88 12.76
C ARG A 204 6.53 -4.06 11.84
N LEU A 205 5.94 -3.20 11.01
CA LEU A 205 6.69 -2.28 10.15
C LEU A 205 7.54 -1.31 10.98
N GLU A 206 6.98 -0.76 12.07
CA GLU A 206 7.74 0.09 12.98
C GLU A 206 8.92 -0.64 13.61
N GLY A 207 8.70 -1.87 14.08
CA GLY A 207 9.79 -2.73 14.59
C GLY A 207 10.88 -3.00 13.55
N LEU A 208 10.50 -3.27 12.29
CA LEU A 208 11.47 -3.45 11.20
C LEU A 208 12.26 -2.17 10.92
N ARG A 209 11.62 -1.00 10.95
CA ARG A 209 12.32 0.29 10.80
C ARG A 209 13.37 0.53 11.88
N GLU A 210 13.03 0.24 13.13
CA GLU A 210 14.00 0.31 14.23
C GLU A 210 15.18 -0.67 14.05
N ASP A 211 14.89 -1.88 13.61
CA ASP A 211 15.92 -2.90 13.38
C ASP A 211 16.85 -2.53 12.22
N VAL A 212 16.31 -1.94 11.12
CA VAL A 212 17.12 -1.36 10.04
C VAL A 212 18.08 -0.30 10.56
N MET A 213 17.58 0.61 11.40
CA MET A 213 18.42 1.67 11.99
C MET A 213 19.54 1.09 12.87
N LYS A 214 19.25 0.08 13.68
CA LYS A 214 20.26 -0.60 14.52
C LYS A 214 21.36 -1.26 13.67
N VAL A 215 20.97 -1.96 12.60
CA VAL A 215 21.93 -2.60 11.66
C VAL A 215 22.80 -1.56 10.98
N GLN A 216 22.20 -0.45 10.50
CA GLN A 216 22.96 0.62 9.85
C GLN A 216 23.96 1.30 10.79
N VAL A 217 23.55 1.58 12.01
CA VAL A 217 24.47 2.16 13.04
C VAL A 217 25.62 1.21 13.35
N HIS A 218 25.36 -0.10 13.47
CA HIS A 218 26.41 -1.11 13.67
C HIS A 218 27.38 -1.21 12.49
N SER A 219 26.85 -1.17 11.26
CA SER A 219 27.66 -1.21 10.04
C SER A 219 28.61 -0.01 9.97
N VAL A 220 28.10 1.21 10.24
CA VAL A 220 28.92 2.42 10.27
C VAL A 220 29.97 2.36 11.37
N ALA A 221 29.61 1.90 12.56
CA ALA A 221 30.56 1.76 13.68
C ALA A 221 31.71 0.79 13.35
N ASN A 222 31.37 -0.35 12.74
CA ASN A 222 32.38 -1.34 12.31
C ASN A 222 33.30 -0.80 11.22
N ASP A 223 32.77 -0.05 10.25
CA ASP A 223 33.53 0.57 9.17
C ASP A 223 34.51 1.62 9.75
N VAL A 224 34.07 2.43 10.69
CA VAL A 224 34.93 3.41 11.40
C VAL A 224 36.03 2.72 12.19
N GLU A 225 35.73 1.61 12.87
CA GLU A 225 36.72 0.86 13.63
C GLU A 225 37.73 0.16 12.72
N GLU A 226 37.31 -0.41 11.60
CA GLU A 226 38.20 -1.00 10.60
C GLU A 226 39.12 0.07 9.97
N ARG A 227 38.58 1.25 9.66
CA ARG A 227 39.39 2.38 9.18
C ARG A 227 40.41 2.85 10.24
N ARG A 228 40.02 2.89 11.51
CA ARG A 228 40.95 3.19 12.61
C ARG A 228 42.06 2.15 12.72
N LYS A 229 41.75 0.86 12.59
CA LYS A 229 42.76 -0.20 12.59
C LYS A 229 43.71 -0.07 11.40
N ARG A 230 43.21 0.14 10.20
CA ARG A 230 44.05 0.38 9.00
C ARG A 230 44.95 1.61 9.17
N LEU A 231 44.42 2.70 9.71
CA LEU A 231 45.23 3.88 10.01
C LEU A 231 46.32 3.61 11.06
N GLN A 232 46.03 2.80 12.09
CA GLN A 232 47.04 2.39 13.08
C GLN A 232 48.12 1.51 12.47
N GLU A 233 47.74 0.56 11.61
CA GLU A 233 48.68 -0.30 10.88
C GLU A 233 49.56 0.52 9.94
N LEU A 234 48.98 1.46 9.18
CA LEU A 234 49.76 2.39 8.34
C LEU A 234 50.70 3.29 9.15
N ARG A 235 50.29 3.77 10.32
CA ARG A 235 51.17 4.53 11.25
C ARG A 235 52.28 3.67 11.84
N GLN A 236 52.06 2.38 12.07
CA GLN A 236 53.10 1.45 12.52
C GLN A 236 54.10 1.17 11.40
N GLN A 237 53.61 0.95 10.18
CA GLN A 237 54.47 0.79 9.00
C GLN A 237 55.27 2.07 8.66
N ALA A 238 54.66 3.25 8.79
CA ALA A 238 55.32 4.53 8.56
C ALA A 238 56.39 4.88 9.62
N LYS A 239 56.28 4.32 10.83
CA LYS A 239 57.36 4.43 11.84
C LYS A 239 58.60 3.65 11.49
N VAL A 240 58.52 2.72 10.54
CA VAL A 240 59.62 1.93 10.03
C VAL A 240 60.30 2.62 8.82
N GLU A 241 59.56 3.44 8.09
CA GLU A 241 60.06 4.29 6.99
C GLU A 241 59.77 5.75 7.39
N ASP A 242 60.80 6.56 7.45
CA ASP A 242 60.83 7.98 7.86
C ASP A 242 60.02 8.86 6.82
N VAL A 243 58.67 8.75 6.84
CA VAL A 243 57.77 9.45 5.91
C VAL A 243 56.99 10.51 6.67
N THR A 244 57.33 11.77 6.42
CA THR A 244 56.78 12.98 7.02
C THR A 244 55.41 13.45 6.48
N ASP A 245 54.72 12.65 5.63
CA ASP A 245 53.51 13.10 4.86
C ASP A 245 52.15 12.67 5.42
N TYR A 246 52.07 12.09 6.63
CA TYR A 246 50.80 11.60 7.17
C TYR A 246 49.91 12.67 7.84
N ALA A 247 50.45 13.86 8.08
CA ALA A 247 49.66 14.95 8.68
C ALA A 247 48.54 15.46 7.76
N ASP A 248 48.75 15.37 6.44
CA ASP A 248 47.74 15.80 5.46
C ASP A 248 46.57 14.79 5.32
N LEU A 249 46.82 13.50 5.51
CA LEU A 249 45.78 12.47 5.49
C LEU A 249 44.87 12.58 6.73
N GLU A 250 45.44 12.87 7.88
CA GLU A 250 44.67 13.06 9.11
C GLU A 250 43.79 14.32 9.07
N GLY A 251 44.27 15.38 8.35
CA GLY A 251 43.50 16.59 8.07
C GLY A 251 42.31 16.35 7.15
N GLN A 252 42.46 15.54 6.10
CA GLN A 252 41.36 15.20 5.18
C GLN A 252 40.27 14.34 5.85
N TYR A 253 40.62 13.47 6.81
CA TYR A 253 39.63 12.67 7.54
C TYR A 253 38.97 13.44 8.69
N ARG A 254 39.61 14.43 9.31
CA ARG A 254 38.99 15.29 10.31
C ARG A 254 37.90 16.19 9.75
N HIS A 255 37.97 16.55 8.47
CA HIS A 255 36.93 17.34 7.82
C HIS A 255 35.68 16.52 7.44
N ALA A 256 35.73 15.19 7.50
CA ALA A 256 34.60 14.33 7.19
C ALA A 256 33.74 13.97 8.41
N TYR A 257 34.27 14.12 9.63
CA TYR A 257 33.57 13.77 10.88
C TYR A 257 33.90 14.82 11.96
N ASP A 258 32.90 15.16 12.79
CA ASP A 258 33.12 15.97 13.99
C ASP A 258 33.85 15.19 15.10
N ASP A 259 34.21 15.87 16.18
CA ASP A 259 34.91 15.26 17.32
C ASP A 259 34.05 14.21 18.05
N GLU A 260 32.73 14.12 17.76
CA GLU A 260 31.80 13.14 18.28
C GLU A 260 31.60 11.95 17.32
N GLY A 261 32.23 11.95 16.11
CA GLY A 261 32.18 10.88 15.13
C GLY A 261 31.03 10.95 14.14
N ASN A 262 30.36 12.10 14.04
CA ASN A 262 29.31 12.34 13.07
C ASN A 262 29.85 12.81 11.73
N HIS A 263 29.31 12.30 10.62
CA HIS A 263 29.74 12.68 9.27
C HIS A 263 29.32 14.10 8.93
N ILE A 264 30.27 15.00 8.79
CA ILE A 264 30.07 16.37 8.30
C ILE A 264 30.06 16.34 6.77
N GLY A 265 29.07 15.67 6.19
CA GLY A 265 28.80 15.76 4.75
C GLY A 265 27.90 16.95 4.49
N THR A 266 28.27 17.80 3.56
CA THR A 266 27.38 18.80 2.98
C THR A 266 26.24 18.09 2.26
N HIS A 267 25.20 17.69 3.00
CA HIS A 267 23.93 17.31 2.42
C HIS A 267 23.13 18.58 2.09
N GLU A 268 23.41 19.15 0.95
CA GLU A 268 22.38 19.91 0.24
C GLU A 268 21.34 18.92 -0.27
N GLY A 269 20.16 18.99 0.27
CA GLY A 269 18.92 18.48 -0.31
C GLY A 269 18.46 17.11 0.18
N GLY A 270 17.43 17.08 0.99
CA GLY A 270 16.58 15.90 1.11
C GLY A 270 15.82 15.62 2.41
N ASP A 271 15.82 16.49 3.39
CA ASP A 271 15.12 16.21 4.66
C ASP A 271 13.63 16.64 4.69
N GLY A 272 13.06 16.97 3.55
CA GLY A 272 11.65 17.38 3.45
C GLY A 272 10.64 16.22 3.24
N GLY A 273 11.08 15.04 2.81
CA GLY A 273 10.21 13.94 2.40
C GLY A 273 9.64 13.11 3.57
N ASN A 274 10.48 12.78 4.54
CA ASN A 274 10.10 11.82 5.59
C ASN A 274 9.18 12.40 6.67
N ARG A 275 9.29 13.70 6.99
CA ARG A 275 8.38 14.35 7.97
C ARG A 275 6.96 14.54 7.42
N LYS A 276 6.81 14.75 6.10
CA LYS A 276 5.49 14.86 5.45
C LYS A 276 4.79 13.50 5.37
N SER A 277 5.51 12.42 5.15
CA SER A 277 4.96 11.06 5.13
C SER A 277 4.49 10.61 6.52
N LEU A 278 5.26 10.86 7.58
CA LEU A 278 4.87 10.53 8.95
C LEU A 278 3.65 11.34 9.42
N ALA A 279 3.59 12.62 9.07
CA ALA A 279 2.44 13.46 9.38
C ALA A 279 1.18 13.00 8.62
N ALA A 280 1.30 12.56 7.37
CA ALA A 280 0.19 12.02 6.59
C ALA A 280 -0.34 10.71 7.20
N ILE A 281 0.54 9.78 7.60
CA ILE A 281 0.15 8.51 8.25
C ILE A 281 -0.55 8.79 9.59
N LEU A 282 -0.04 9.70 10.41
CA LEU A 282 -0.68 10.08 11.68
C LEU A 282 -2.05 10.73 11.48
N VAL A 283 -2.21 11.53 10.43
CA VAL A 283 -3.50 12.14 10.10
C VAL A 283 -4.51 11.09 9.65
N VAL A 284 -4.12 10.16 8.77
CA VAL A 284 -5.00 9.07 8.32
C VAL A 284 -5.40 8.17 9.50
N THR A 285 -4.46 7.80 10.36
CA THR A 285 -4.75 6.98 11.55
C THR A 285 -5.69 7.72 12.52
N ALA A 286 -5.49 9.02 12.72
CA ALA A 286 -6.37 9.83 13.56
C ALA A 286 -7.79 9.96 12.98
N ILE A 287 -7.92 10.08 11.66
CA ILE A 287 -9.22 10.12 10.96
C ILE A 287 -9.95 8.78 11.09
N VAL A 288 -9.27 7.65 10.90
CA VAL A 288 -9.85 6.31 11.06
C VAL A 288 -10.32 6.07 12.50
N ILE A 289 -9.52 6.47 13.49
CA ILE A 289 -9.91 6.37 14.91
C ILE A 289 -11.10 7.29 15.22
N ALA A 290 -11.14 8.50 14.67
CA ALA A 290 -12.24 9.44 14.88
C ALA A 290 -13.56 8.94 14.25
N ILE A 291 -13.49 8.36 13.04
CA ILE A 291 -14.65 7.75 12.37
C ILE A 291 -15.16 6.54 13.17
N PHE A 292 -14.26 5.69 13.66
CA PHE A 292 -14.64 4.54 14.48
C PHE A 292 -15.23 4.96 15.83
N ALA A 293 -14.67 5.97 16.49
CA ALA A 293 -15.23 6.53 17.73
C ALA A 293 -16.61 7.15 17.50
N ALA A 294 -16.80 7.88 16.39
CA ALA A 294 -18.11 8.45 16.04
C ALA A 294 -19.13 7.34 15.74
N TYR A 295 -18.74 6.28 15.06
CA TYR A 295 -19.62 5.13 14.78
C TYR A 295 -20.04 4.39 16.06
N VAL A 296 -19.12 4.18 17.01
CA VAL A 296 -19.41 3.55 18.30
C VAL A 296 -20.30 4.41 19.20
N TYR A 297 -20.17 5.75 19.09
CA TYR A 297 -20.96 6.70 19.92
C TYR A 297 -22.37 6.97 19.37
N MET A 298 -22.61 6.71 18.06
CA MET A 298 -23.93 6.86 17.44
C MET A 298 -24.78 5.58 17.47
N LYS A 299 -24.29 4.52 18.07
CA LYS A 299 -24.99 3.25 18.29
C LYS A 299 -25.28 3.07 19.77
#